data_ce527a36a0e818895cf2a08968f9cc7e
#
_entry.id   ce527a36a0e818895cf2a08968f9cc7e
#
_cell.length_a   1.000
_cell.length_b   1.000
_cell.length_c   1.000
_cell.angle_alpha   90.00
_cell.angle_beta   90.00
_cell.angle_gamma   90.00
#
_symmetry.space_group_name_H-M   'P 1'
#
loop_
_entity.id
_entity.type
_entity.pdbx_description
1 polymer ?
#
loop_
_entity_poly.entity_id
_entity_poly.type
_entity_poly.pdbx_seq_one_letter_code
_entity_poly.pdbx_strand_id
1 'polypeptide(L)'
;MIFTAICGSIFSLLADMPRDYYPNSLEGKNGAGLKTELHNLLKNHTRLPYGSRDYNQIACTWTVFKKSDVRPNKKVWDMYSNNSYNFSNGAGATKGMNIEHSVPKSWWGDAYDETATPLTRFKYDGSYDLHHLTPSDADANMAKS
;
A
#
# COMPACT_ATOMS: atom_id res chain seq x y z
N MET A 1 0.81 35.60 -40.82
CA MET A 1 0.27 35.21 -39.50
C MET A 1 0.61 33.75 -39.28
N ILE A 2 1.66 33.47 -38.50
CA ILE A 2 2.17 32.11 -38.30
C ILE A 2 1.62 31.66 -36.93
N PHE A 3 0.74 30.64 -36.95
CA PHE A 3 0.25 30.01 -35.74
C PHE A 3 1.29 28.97 -35.27
N THR A 4 2.01 29.30 -34.22
CA THR A 4 2.90 28.34 -33.53
C THR A 4 2.03 27.53 -32.59
N ALA A 5 1.78 26.26 -32.91
CA ALA A 5 1.13 25.31 -32.01
C ALA A 5 2.10 24.96 -30.89
N ILE A 6 1.82 25.39 -29.68
CA ILE A 6 2.53 24.95 -28.46
C ILE A 6 2.01 23.56 -28.14
N CYS A 7 2.78 22.53 -28.51
CA CYS A 7 2.57 21.18 -28.06
C CYS A 7 2.97 21.11 -26.58
N GLY A 8 2.02 21.26 -25.68
CA GLY A 8 2.22 21.07 -24.25
C GLY A 8 2.49 19.61 -23.96
N SER A 9 3.73 19.25 -23.68
CA SER A 9 4.12 17.94 -23.18
C SER A 9 3.45 17.73 -21.83
N ILE A 10 2.44 16.88 -21.78
CA ILE A 10 1.89 16.37 -20.54
C ILE A 10 2.95 15.42 -19.97
N PHE A 11 3.84 15.95 -19.13
CA PHE A 11 4.66 15.12 -18.27
C PHE A 11 3.73 14.44 -17.27
N SER A 12 3.36 13.20 -17.58
CA SER A 12 2.83 12.27 -16.59
C SER A 12 3.89 12.14 -15.50
N LEU A 13 3.61 12.69 -14.30
CA LEU A 13 4.37 12.36 -13.10
C LEU A 13 4.00 10.92 -12.69
N LEU A 14 4.46 9.96 -13.47
CA LEU A 14 4.67 8.61 -12.96
C LEU A 14 5.85 8.75 -12.00
N ALA A 15 5.64 8.42 -10.74
CA ALA A 15 6.75 8.28 -9.81
C ALA A 15 7.72 7.28 -10.46
N ASP A 16 8.86 7.75 -10.95
CA ASP A 16 9.87 6.90 -11.52
C ASP A 16 10.29 5.91 -10.45
N MET A 17 10.09 4.62 -10.72
CA MET A 17 10.69 3.58 -9.88
C MET A 17 12.21 3.80 -9.86
N PRO A 18 12.85 3.64 -8.70
CA PRO A 18 14.30 3.68 -8.64
C PRO A 18 14.88 2.74 -9.72
N ARG A 19 15.82 3.22 -10.53
CA ARG A 19 16.39 2.48 -11.66
C ARG A 19 16.89 1.08 -11.29
N ASP A 20 17.30 0.91 -10.03
CA ASP A 20 17.87 -0.34 -9.52
C ASP A 20 16.88 -1.14 -8.65
N TYR A 21 15.58 -0.79 -8.67
CA TYR A 21 14.60 -1.51 -7.87
C TYR A 21 14.42 -2.97 -8.34
N TYR A 22 14.42 -3.18 -9.66
CA TYR A 22 14.41 -4.50 -10.23
C TYR A 22 15.81 -4.82 -10.78
N PRO A 23 16.53 -5.77 -10.18
CA PRO A 23 17.85 -6.15 -10.64
C PRO A 23 17.79 -6.83 -12.02
N ASN A 24 18.88 -6.73 -12.76
CA ASN A 24 19.03 -7.39 -14.08
C ASN A 24 18.83 -8.92 -14.02
N SER A 25 18.86 -9.51 -12.82
CA SER A 25 18.56 -10.94 -12.60
C SER A 25 17.14 -11.34 -13.02
N LEU A 26 16.23 -10.37 -13.20
CA LEU A 26 14.86 -10.61 -13.71
C LEU A 26 14.80 -10.65 -15.25
N GLU A 27 15.82 -10.11 -15.93
CA GLU A 27 15.82 -10.04 -17.39
C GLU A 27 15.78 -11.44 -18.02
N GLY A 28 14.93 -11.61 -19.03
CA GLY A 28 14.74 -12.86 -19.74
C GLY A 28 14.07 -14.00 -18.95
N LYS A 29 13.73 -13.78 -17.68
CA LYS A 29 13.04 -14.79 -16.86
C LYS A 29 11.53 -14.77 -17.10
N ASN A 30 10.94 -15.95 -17.07
CA ASN A 30 9.49 -16.15 -17.18
C ASN A 30 9.01 -17.28 -16.25
N GLY A 31 7.70 -17.45 -16.13
CA GLY A 31 7.06 -18.55 -15.39
C GLY A 31 7.64 -18.73 -13.99
N ALA A 32 7.98 -19.96 -13.64
CA ALA A 32 8.46 -20.33 -12.30
C ALA A 32 9.79 -19.63 -11.93
N GLY A 33 10.69 -19.44 -12.91
CA GLY A 33 11.96 -18.75 -12.69
C GLY A 33 11.75 -17.29 -12.30
N LEU A 34 10.88 -16.56 -12.98
CA LEU A 34 10.53 -15.18 -12.64
C LEU A 34 9.87 -15.11 -11.28
N LYS A 35 8.91 -16.00 -10.97
CA LYS A 35 8.24 -16.06 -9.66
C LYS A 35 9.24 -16.25 -8.52
N THR A 36 10.22 -17.14 -8.68
CA THR A 36 11.24 -17.40 -7.66
C THR A 36 12.12 -16.16 -7.42
N GLU A 37 12.57 -15.49 -8.48
CA GLU A 37 13.38 -14.28 -8.32
C GLU A 37 12.61 -13.11 -7.70
N LEU A 38 11.38 -12.90 -8.12
CA LEU A 38 10.50 -11.88 -7.50
C LEU A 38 10.28 -12.20 -6.01
N HIS A 39 10.02 -13.45 -5.65
CA HIS A 39 9.91 -13.85 -4.25
C HIS A 39 11.20 -13.55 -3.47
N ASN A 40 12.36 -13.88 -4.02
CA ASN A 40 13.66 -13.62 -3.38
C ASN A 40 13.93 -12.13 -3.20
N LEU A 41 13.51 -11.30 -4.14
CA LEU A 41 13.60 -9.85 -4.06
C LEU A 41 12.68 -9.27 -2.97
N LEU A 42 11.43 -9.72 -2.91
CA LEU A 42 10.38 -9.12 -2.09
C LEU A 42 10.32 -9.67 -0.67
N LYS A 43 10.77 -10.90 -0.43
CA LYS A 43 10.68 -11.57 0.90
C LYS A 43 11.37 -10.83 2.04
N ASN A 44 12.35 -9.98 1.75
CA ASN A 44 13.10 -9.22 2.75
C ASN A 44 12.68 -7.74 2.80
N HIS A 45 11.43 -7.43 2.50
CA HIS A 45 10.92 -6.06 2.57
C HIS A 45 10.99 -5.49 4.00
N THR A 46 11.09 -4.17 4.11
CA THR A 46 10.99 -3.49 5.40
C THR A 46 9.57 -3.58 5.93
N ARG A 47 9.39 -4.25 7.06
CA ARG A 47 8.10 -4.30 7.74
C ARG A 47 7.77 -2.95 8.35
N LEU A 48 6.55 -2.49 8.16
CA LEU A 48 5.98 -1.35 8.87
C LEU A 48 4.84 -1.83 9.77
N PRO A 49 4.66 -1.22 10.97
CA PRO A 49 3.57 -1.57 11.86
C PRO A 49 2.22 -1.51 11.15
N TYR A 50 1.42 -2.57 11.29
CA TYR A 50 0.09 -2.65 10.73
C TYR A 50 -0.89 -1.79 11.54
N GLY A 51 -1.68 -1.00 10.83
CA GLY A 51 -2.70 -0.15 11.45
C GLY A 51 -2.19 1.22 11.88
N SER A 52 -2.70 1.71 13.01
CA SER A 52 -2.49 3.09 13.47
C SER A 52 -2.18 3.21 14.96
N ARG A 53 -2.12 2.11 15.69
CA ARG A 53 -2.01 2.17 17.16
C ARG A 53 -0.59 2.57 17.59
N ASP A 54 -0.51 3.57 18.45
CA ASP A 54 0.64 3.96 19.27
C ASP A 54 1.97 4.24 18.52
N TYR A 55 1.89 4.57 17.24
CA TYR A 55 3.07 4.78 16.39
C TYR A 55 3.33 6.26 16.10
N ASN A 56 3.16 7.12 17.07
CA ASN A 56 3.31 8.57 16.91
C ASN A 56 4.68 8.99 16.34
N GLN A 57 5.65 8.09 16.36
CA GLN A 57 7.01 8.37 15.90
C GLN A 57 7.50 7.43 14.78
N ILE A 58 6.73 6.41 14.41
CA ILE A 58 7.15 5.40 13.44
C ILE A 58 6.14 5.39 12.28
N ALA A 59 6.64 5.28 11.05
CA ALA A 59 5.78 5.05 9.90
C ALA A 59 4.96 3.77 10.10
N CYS A 60 3.68 3.80 9.79
CA CYS A 60 2.75 2.67 9.85
C CYS A 60 1.90 2.65 8.58
N THR A 61 1.04 1.65 8.41
CA THR A 61 0.17 1.53 7.24
C THR A 61 -0.55 2.84 6.91
N TRP A 62 -1.19 3.47 7.88
CA TRP A 62 -1.92 4.74 7.65
C TRP A 62 -1.03 5.92 7.29
N THR A 63 0.20 5.97 7.75
CA THR A 63 1.13 7.04 7.35
C THR A 63 1.63 6.85 5.92
N VAL A 64 1.71 5.61 5.44
CA VAL A 64 2.02 5.33 4.03
C VAL A 64 0.86 5.71 3.14
N PHE A 65 -0.37 5.32 3.47
CA PHE A 65 -1.57 5.69 2.70
C PHE A 65 -1.72 7.20 2.47
N LYS A 66 -1.23 8.03 3.39
CA LYS A 66 -1.18 9.49 3.21
C LYS A 66 -0.27 9.95 2.06
N LYS A 67 0.57 9.06 1.56
CA LYS A 67 1.50 9.35 0.45
C LYS A 67 1.12 8.58 -0.81
N SER A 68 0.77 7.29 -0.68
CA SER A 68 0.46 6.40 -1.80
C SER A 68 -0.98 6.51 -2.27
N ASP A 69 -1.94 6.61 -1.34
CA ASP A 69 -3.37 6.49 -1.61
C ASP A 69 -4.10 7.84 -1.45
N VAL A 70 -3.53 8.89 -2.01
CA VAL A 70 -4.06 10.24 -1.95
C VAL A 70 -4.55 10.69 -3.32
N ARG A 71 -5.80 11.19 -3.38
CA ARG A 71 -6.38 11.81 -4.58
C ARG A 71 -5.80 13.22 -4.81
N PRO A 72 -5.87 13.78 -6.03
CA PRO A 72 -5.41 15.14 -6.30
C PRO A 72 -6.02 16.20 -5.38
N ASN A 73 -7.25 16.01 -4.92
CA ASN A 73 -7.95 16.89 -3.97
C ASN A 73 -7.57 16.66 -2.50
N LYS A 74 -6.48 15.93 -2.21
CA LYS A 74 -5.96 15.59 -0.88
C LYS A 74 -6.88 14.67 -0.05
N LYS A 75 -7.89 14.08 -0.66
CA LYS A 75 -8.75 13.07 -0.01
C LYS A 75 -8.13 11.69 -0.13
N VAL A 76 -8.60 10.77 0.72
CA VAL A 76 -8.20 9.37 0.65
C VAL A 76 -8.68 8.77 -0.67
N TRP A 77 -7.83 8.02 -1.35
CA TRP A 77 -8.25 7.11 -2.39
C TRP A 77 -8.86 5.88 -1.72
N ASP A 78 -10.11 5.59 -2.01
CA ASP A 78 -10.85 4.46 -1.46
C ASP A 78 -10.99 3.38 -2.53
N MET A 79 -10.70 2.13 -2.18
CA MET A 79 -10.70 1.03 -3.13
C MET A 79 -12.09 0.70 -3.67
N TYR A 80 -13.14 0.81 -2.85
CA TYR A 80 -14.48 0.31 -3.18
C TYR A 80 -15.53 1.39 -3.40
N SER A 81 -15.25 2.63 -3.03
CA SER A 81 -16.25 3.69 -3.16
C SER A 81 -15.66 5.01 -3.67
N ASN A 82 -16.56 5.91 -4.07
CA ASN A 82 -16.22 7.29 -4.36
C ASN A 82 -16.50 8.23 -3.17
N ASN A 83 -16.75 7.68 -2.00
CA ASN A 83 -16.93 8.46 -0.78
C ASN A 83 -15.68 9.32 -0.51
N SER A 84 -15.91 10.47 0.08
CA SER A 84 -14.86 11.46 0.29
C SER A 84 -14.41 11.44 1.76
N TYR A 85 -13.25 10.88 2.01
CA TYR A 85 -12.64 10.81 3.34
C TYR A 85 -11.46 11.75 3.47
N ASN A 86 -11.32 12.37 4.65
CA ASN A 86 -10.14 13.10 5.03
C ASN A 86 -9.21 12.19 5.82
N PHE A 87 -7.91 12.26 5.55
CA PHE A 87 -6.96 11.59 6.42
C PHE A 87 -7.03 12.14 7.86
N SER A 88 -6.93 11.26 8.83
CA SER A 88 -6.76 11.65 10.23
C SER A 88 -5.42 12.35 10.45
N ASN A 89 -5.34 13.17 11.50
CA ASN A 89 -4.07 13.77 11.91
C ASN A 89 -3.08 12.69 12.42
N GLY A 90 -1.78 12.96 12.30
CA GLY A 90 -0.74 12.04 12.74
C GLY A 90 -0.80 10.68 12.06
N ALA A 91 -0.53 9.61 12.78
CA ALA A 91 -0.55 8.23 12.33
C ALA A 91 -1.93 7.54 12.46
N GLY A 92 -2.96 8.30 12.84
CA GLY A 92 -4.29 7.77 13.12
C GLY A 92 -4.99 7.15 11.91
N ALA A 93 -5.80 6.12 12.16
CA ALA A 93 -6.71 5.56 11.19
C ALA A 93 -7.73 6.59 10.72
N THR A 94 -8.08 6.58 9.46
CA THR A 94 -9.15 7.44 8.93
C THR A 94 -10.51 6.95 9.44
N LYS A 95 -11.28 7.84 10.05
CA LYS A 95 -12.61 7.50 10.56
C LYS A 95 -13.52 7.01 9.44
N GLY A 96 -14.22 5.90 9.68
CA GLY A 96 -15.12 5.26 8.71
C GLY A 96 -14.42 4.42 7.66
N MET A 97 -13.12 4.19 7.82
CA MET A 97 -12.35 3.37 6.89
C MET A 97 -11.64 2.21 7.58
N ASN A 98 -11.43 1.14 6.84
CA ASN A 98 -10.63 -0.02 7.21
C ASN A 98 -9.38 -0.12 6.30
N ILE A 99 -8.48 -1.02 6.67
CA ILE A 99 -7.42 -1.49 5.79
C ILE A 99 -7.93 -2.75 5.09
N GLU A 100 -8.09 -2.65 3.79
CA GLU A 100 -8.46 -3.78 2.95
C GLU A 100 -7.24 -4.63 2.60
N HIS A 101 -7.42 -5.93 2.59
CA HIS A 101 -6.44 -6.92 2.15
C HIS A 101 -6.89 -7.51 0.82
N SER A 102 -6.24 -7.16 -0.29
CA SER A 102 -6.57 -7.72 -1.61
C SER A 102 -6.45 -9.24 -1.66
N VAL A 103 -5.54 -9.80 -0.87
CA VAL A 103 -5.49 -11.24 -0.57
C VAL A 103 -6.15 -11.45 0.80
N PRO A 104 -7.23 -12.24 0.91
CA PRO A 104 -7.96 -12.39 2.17
C PRO A 104 -7.10 -12.96 3.30
N LYS A 105 -7.19 -12.40 4.50
CA LYS A 105 -6.47 -12.91 5.68
C LYS A 105 -6.77 -14.38 5.97
N SER A 106 -7.98 -14.85 5.69
CA SER A 106 -8.38 -16.24 5.86
C SER A 106 -7.53 -17.24 5.06
N TRP A 107 -6.81 -16.76 4.04
CA TRP A 107 -5.96 -17.62 3.22
C TRP A 107 -4.60 -17.94 3.85
N TRP A 108 -4.11 -17.11 4.79
CA TRP A 108 -2.83 -17.36 5.48
C TRP A 108 -2.97 -17.45 7.00
N GLY A 109 -4.14 -17.15 7.54
CA GLY A 109 -4.40 -17.13 8.97
C GLY A 109 -4.12 -15.77 9.62
N ASP A 110 -4.65 -15.59 10.82
CA ASP A 110 -4.61 -14.34 11.58
C ASP A 110 -4.03 -14.57 12.97
N ALA A 111 -2.87 -15.24 13.04
CA ALA A 111 -2.19 -15.42 14.32
C ALA A 111 -1.65 -14.06 14.79
N TYR A 112 -2.20 -13.58 15.89
CA TYR A 112 -1.91 -12.28 16.50
C TYR A 112 -1.41 -12.48 17.92
N ASP A 113 -0.31 -11.83 18.25
CA ASP A 113 0.29 -11.82 19.61
C ASP A 113 0.27 -10.40 20.17
N GLU A 114 -0.59 -10.17 21.15
CA GLU A 114 -0.73 -8.86 21.80
C GLU A 114 0.51 -8.44 22.59
N THR A 115 1.33 -9.39 23.01
CA THR A 115 2.53 -9.15 23.81
C THR A 115 3.75 -8.82 22.97
N ALA A 116 3.69 -9.13 21.68
CA ALA A 116 4.79 -8.90 20.75
C ALA A 116 4.91 -7.43 20.33
N THR A 117 6.06 -7.10 19.76
CA THR A 117 6.30 -5.76 19.23
C THR A 117 5.40 -5.46 18.02
N PRO A 118 5.16 -4.19 17.71
CA PRO A 118 4.35 -3.82 16.54
C PRO A 118 4.78 -4.46 15.22
N LEU A 119 6.06 -4.78 15.06
CA LEU A 119 6.64 -5.37 13.85
C LEU A 119 6.59 -6.91 13.81
N THR A 120 6.26 -7.54 14.93
CA THR A 120 6.25 -9.00 15.07
C THR A 120 4.92 -9.55 15.55
N ARG A 121 3.95 -8.68 15.79
CA ARG A 121 2.63 -8.97 16.34
C ARG A 121 1.81 -9.93 15.47
N PHE A 122 1.94 -9.82 14.16
CA PHE A 122 1.35 -10.79 13.23
C PHE A 122 2.42 -11.78 12.78
N LYS A 123 2.06 -13.06 12.83
CA LYS A 123 2.96 -14.15 12.43
C LYS A 123 3.32 -14.09 10.95
N TYR A 124 2.38 -13.67 10.12
CA TYR A 124 2.52 -13.72 8.67
C TYR A 124 2.81 -12.34 8.06
N ASP A 125 3.67 -12.31 7.07
CA ASP A 125 4.09 -11.10 6.38
C ASP A 125 2.97 -10.39 5.63
N GLY A 126 1.92 -11.10 5.24
CA GLY A 126 0.77 -10.50 4.57
C GLY A 126 0.14 -9.33 5.31
N SER A 127 0.22 -9.28 6.65
CA SER A 127 -0.25 -8.13 7.43
C SER A 127 0.68 -6.91 7.38
N TYR A 128 1.88 -7.04 6.83
CA TYR A 128 2.88 -5.98 6.73
C TYR A 128 3.21 -5.60 5.28
N ASP A 129 2.69 -6.37 4.32
CA ASP A 129 2.97 -6.16 2.90
C ASP A 129 2.03 -5.09 2.31
N LEU A 130 2.55 -3.89 2.15
CA LEU A 130 1.82 -2.73 1.63
C LEU A 130 1.39 -2.86 0.16
N HIS A 131 1.91 -3.84 -0.59
CA HIS A 131 1.52 -4.01 -1.99
C HIS A 131 0.09 -4.50 -2.18
N HIS A 132 -0.49 -5.12 -1.15
CA HIS A 132 -1.87 -5.59 -1.18
C HIS A 132 -2.77 -4.95 -0.11
N LEU A 133 -2.26 -3.96 0.62
CA LEU A 133 -3.03 -3.21 1.60
C LEU A 133 -3.49 -1.89 1.00
N THR A 134 -4.76 -1.58 1.13
CA THR A 134 -5.35 -0.33 0.63
C THR A 134 -6.37 0.23 1.62
N PRO A 135 -6.57 1.56 1.67
CA PRO A 135 -7.67 2.12 2.44
C PRO A 135 -9.01 1.78 1.77
N SER A 136 -10.00 1.44 2.57
CA SER A 136 -11.33 1.09 2.09
C SER A 136 -12.42 1.64 3.02
N ASP A 137 -13.52 2.07 2.44
CA ASP A 137 -14.78 2.30 3.16
C ASP A 137 -15.11 1.08 4.01
N ALA A 138 -15.39 1.30 5.31
CA ALA A 138 -15.55 0.20 6.26
C ALA A 138 -16.79 -0.66 5.97
N ASP A 139 -17.90 -0.03 5.55
CA ASP A 139 -19.15 -0.73 5.27
C ASP A 139 -19.02 -1.53 3.96
N ALA A 140 -18.40 -0.94 2.94
CA ALA A 140 -18.16 -1.62 1.67
C ALA A 140 -17.20 -2.81 1.85
N ASN A 141 -16.16 -2.65 2.68
CA ASN A 141 -15.24 -3.74 3.00
C ASN A 141 -15.94 -4.88 3.74
N MET A 142 -16.74 -4.57 4.74
CA MET A 142 -17.52 -5.59 5.48
C MET A 142 -18.55 -6.30 4.60
N ALA A 143 -19.17 -5.61 3.66
CA ALA A 143 -20.15 -6.20 2.75
C ALA A 143 -19.53 -7.19 1.75
N LYS A 144 -18.23 -7.06 1.46
CA LYS A 144 -17.47 -7.96 0.59
C LYS A 144 -17.06 -9.27 1.30
N SER A 145 -16.94 -9.26 2.60
CA SER A 145 -16.35 -10.35 3.43
C SER A 145 -17.27 -11.54 3.55
#